data_c4dbad8814d1de878e50d9890f0ef765
#
_entry.id   c4dbad8814d1de878e50d9890f0ef765
#
_cell.length_a   1.000
_cell.length_b   1.000
_cell.length_c   1.000
_cell.angle_alpha   90.00
_cell.angle_beta   90.00
_cell.angle_gamma   90.00
#
_symmetry.space_group_name_H-M   'P 1'
#
loop_
_entity.id
_entity.type
_entity.pdbx_description
1 polymer ?
#
loop_
_entity_poly.entity_id
_entity_poly.type
_entity_poly.pdbx_seq_one_letter_code
_entity_poly.pdbx_strand_id
1 'polypeptide(L)'
;ILLSFAFSLNIASKIELIDRVIAVVDSGVIMESQLNERVEEILMRLRNDRTELPPLNLLEEQVLDRLIIEEIQLQMADRAGIKISDSELNQTLSRVAAQNKLSLEEFRIKLESDGTSYRSFRDTIKKELILQRVQRGKVGAKIDISEQEIENFINSEEGKTQLAEQYNVQHILLSVKSGLKEE
;
A
#
# COMPACT_ATOMS: atom_id res chain seq x y z
N ILE A 1 -24.44 -59.90 36.81
CA ILE A 1 -23.12 -59.58 36.23
C ILE A 1 -23.31 -58.34 35.42
N LEU A 2 -22.97 -57.14 36.00
CA LEU A 2 -23.00 -55.85 35.28
C LEU A 2 -21.61 -55.62 34.67
N LEU A 3 -21.56 -55.65 33.31
CA LEU A 3 -20.33 -55.36 32.56
C LEU A 3 -20.25 -53.85 32.34
N SER A 4 -19.40 -53.14 33.10
CA SER A 4 -19.14 -51.72 32.94
C SER A 4 -18.15 -51.50 31.79
N PHE A 5 -18.63 -50.92 30.67
CA PHE A 5 -17.82 -50.59 29.51
C PHE A 5 -17.26 -49.19 29.70
N ALA A 6 -16.00 -49.10 30.14
CA ALA A 6 -15.30 -47.82 30.27
C ALA A 6 -14.89 -47.29 28.88
N PHE A 7 -15.60 -46.26 28.39
CA PHE A 7 -15.28 -45.60 27.15
C PHE A 7 -14.17 -44.57 27.44
N SER A 8 -12.93 -44.89 27.08
CA SER A 8 -11.81 -43.96 27.18
C SER A 8 -11.89 -42.92 26.08
N LEU A 9 -12.34 -41.72 26.39
CA LEU A 9 -12.25 -40.56 25.52
C LEU A 9 -10.78 -40.12 25.38
N ASN A 10 -10.16 -40.45 24.24
CA ASN A 10 -8.89 -39.87 23.84
C ASN A 10 -9.15 -38.42 23.43
N ILE A 11 -8.93 -37.48 24.33
CA ILE A 11 -8.83 -36.05 24.04
C ILE A 11 -7.46 -35.84 23.40
N ALA A 12 -7.38 -35.96 22.07
CA ALA A 12 -6.23 -35.45 21.32
C ALA A 12 -6.22 -33.93 21.45
N SER A 13 -5.46 -33.40 22.39
CA SER A 13 -5.14 -31.95 22.45
C SER A 13 -4.41 -31.59 21.16
N LYS A 14 -5.08 -30.84 20.28
CA LYS A 14 -4.46 -30.26 19.11
C LYS A 14 -3.48 -29.20 19.63
N ILE A 15 -2.18 -29.48 19.58
CA ILE A 15 -1.15 -28.49 19.87
C ILE A 15 -1.29 -27.44 18.75
N GLU A 16 -1.94 -26.32 19.06
CA GLU A 16 -1.95 -25.16 18.21
C GLU A 16 -0.56 -24.54 18.29
N LEU A 17 0.19 -24.54 17.20
CA LEU A 17 1.50 -23.90 17.14
C LEU A 17 1.27 -22.41 17.41
N ILE A 18 1.75 -21.96 18.58
CA ILE A 18 1.84 -20.52 18.88
C ILE A 18 2.83 -19.93 17.90
N ASP A 19 2.47 -18.80 17.30
CA ASP A 19 3.31 -18.06 16.35
C ASP A 19 4.70 -17.78 16.92
N ARG A 20 5.73 -17.84 16.08
CA ARG A 20 7.13 -17.74 16.50
C ARG A 20 7.66 -16.33 16.28
N VAL A 21 8.33 -15.76 17.28
CA VAL A 21 9.09 -14.51 17.13
C VAL A 21 10.34 -14.79 16.29
N ILE A 22 10.49 -14.09 15.16
CA ILE A 22 11.66 -14.21 14.27
C ILE A 22 12.61 -13.03 14.36
N ALA A 23 12.14 -11.87 14.80
CA ALA A 23 12.98 -10.72 15.09
C ALA A 23 12.43 -9.91 16.27
N VAL A 24 13.34 -9.28 17.03
CA VAL A 24 13.01 -8.31 18.06
C VAL A 24 13.58 -6.95 17.62
N VAL A 25 12.73 -5.94 17.60
CA VAL A 25 13.06 -4.61 17.11
C VAL A 25 12.71 -3.58 18.18
N ASP A 26 13.70 -3.20 18.98
CA ASP A 26 13.55 -2.33 20.16
C ASP A 26 12.42 -2.86 21.10
N SER A 27 11.27 -2.21 21.13
CA SER A 27 10.11 -2.59 21.95
C SER A 27 9.08 -3.49 21.24
N GLY A 28 9.26 -3.75 19.93
CA GLY A 28 8.37 -4.55 19.11
C GLY A 28 8.97 -5.91 18.71
N VAL A 29 8.13 -6.76 18.15
CA VAL A 29 8.53 -8.08 17.66
C VAL A 29 7.94 -8.32 16.27
N ILE A 30 8.64 -9.09 15.45
CA ILE A 30 8.15 -9.59 14.17
C ILE A 30 7.89 -11.07 14.31
N MET A 31 6.68 -11.49 13.94
CA MET A 31 6.25 -12.87 14.01
C MET A 31 6.48 -13.59 12.68
N GLU A 32 6.67 -14.90 12.73
CA GLU A 32 6.83 -15.74 11.54
C GLU A 32 5.61 -15.68 10.61
N SER A 33 4.40 -15.61 11.19
CA SER A 33 3.16 -15.45 10.41
C SER A 33 3.16 -14.17 9.59
N GLN A 34 3.66 -13.05 10.13
CA GLN A 34 3.74 -11.76 9.42
C GLN A 34 4.70 -11.84 8.23
N LEU A 35 5.84 -12.54 8.38
CA LEU A 35 6.78 -12.77 7.30
C LEU A 35 6.15 -13.61 6.20
N ASN A 36 5.55 -14.75 6.58
CA ASN A 36 4.95 -15.69 5.63
C ASN A 36 3.80 -15.03 4.84
N GLU A 37 2.92 -14.31 5.51
CA GLU A 37 1.81 -13.58 4.88
C GLU A 37 2.34 -12.57 3.84
N ARG A 38 3.36 -11.79 4.21
CA ARG A 38 3.95 -10.80 3.30
C ARG A 38 4.67 -11.44 2.12
N VAL A 39 5.38 -12.56 2.33
CA VAL A 39 6.03 -13.32 1.26
C VAL A 39 4.99 -13.89 0.29
N GLU A 40 3.90 -14.47 0.81
CA GLU A 40 2.82 -15.00 -0.03
C GLU A 40 2.15 -13.91 -0.87
N GLU A 41 1.86 -12.74 -0.30
CA GLU A 41 1.33 -11.58 -1.03
C GLU A 41 2.21 -11.19 -2.22
N ILE A 42 3.54 -11.13 -2.00
CA ILE A 42 4.49 -10.77 -3.05
C ILE A 42 4.54 -11.86 -4.12
N LEU A 43 4.59 -13.14 -3.72
CA LEU A 43 4.60 -14.26 -4.65
C LEU A 43 3.33 -14.30 -5.51
N MET A 44 2.16 -14.04 -4.93
CA MET A 44 0.90 -13.95 -5.67
C MET A 44 0.94 -12.81 -6.70
N ARG A 45 1.45 -11.65 -6.33
CA ARG A 45 1.60 -10.51 -7.25
C ARG A 45 2.54 -10.85 -8.41
N LEU A 46 3.74 -11.36 -8.12
CA LEU A 46 4.71 -11.74 -9.15
C LEU A 46 4.17 -12.79 -10.12
N ARG A 47 3.40 -13.77 -9.61
CA ARG A 47 2.74 -14.78 -10.47
C ARG A 47 1.69 -14.15 -11.39
N ASN A 48 0.90 -13.21 -10.89
CA ASN A 48 -0.11 -12.50 -11.67
C ASN A 48 0.53 -11.65 -12.77
N ASP A 49 1.67 -11.02 -12.47
CA ASP A 49 2.45 -10.20 -13.40
C ASP A 49 3.32 -11.04 -14.34
N ARG A 50 3.28 -12.38 -14.22
CA ARG A 50 4.12 -13.33 -14.97
C ARG A 50 5.62 -13.02 -14.89
N THR A 51 6.04 -12.49 -13.75
CA THR A 51 7.44 -12.19 -13.45
C THR A 51 8.15 -13.44 -12.93
N GLU A 52 9.42 -13.60 -13.27
CA GLU A 52 10.23 -14.69 -12.72
C GLU A 52 10.33 -14.59 -11.20
N LEU A 53 10.13 -15.71 -10.52
CA LEU A 53 10.15 -15.74 -9.06
C LEU A 53 11.61 -15.79 -8.55
N PRO A 54 11.97 -14.91 -7.61
CA PRO A 54 13.28 -14.98 -6.97
C PRO A 54 13.42 -16.24 -6.10
N PRO A 55 14.65 -16.64 -5.74
CA PRO A 55 14.86 -17.70 -4.75
C PRO A 55 14.15 -17.34 -3.43
N LEU A 56 13.41 -18.30 -2.88
CA LEU A 56 12.53 -18.05 -1.72
C LEU A 56 13.30 -17.52 -0.52
N ASN A 57 14.46 -18.09 -0.22
CA ASN A 57 15.30 -17.63 0.90
C ASN A 57 15.74 -16.17 0.76
N LEU A 58 16.04 -15.71 -0.45
CA LEU A 58 16.42 -14.32 -0.71
C LEU A 58 15.20 -13.40 -0.56
N LEU A 59 14.02 -13.84 -1.01
CA LEU A 59 12.78 -13.09 -0.83
C LEU A 59 12.44 -12.97 0.64
N GLU A 60 12.52 -14.04 1.43
CA GLU A 60 12.26 -14.03 2.87
C GLU A 60 13.19 -13.06 3.60
N GLU A 61 14.49 -13.06 3.29
CA GLU A 61 15.46 -12.13 3.86
C GLU A 61 15.11 -10.67 3.54
N GLN A 62 14.82 -10.35 2.29
CA GLN A 62 14.44 -8.99 1.88
C GLN A 62 13.12 -8.53 2.52
N VAL A 63 12.16 -9.43 2.65
CA VAL A 63 10.88 -9.12 3.29
C VAL A 63 11.07 -8.92 4.79
N LEU A 64 11.90 -9.73 5.46
CA LEU A 64 12.21 -9.55 6.87
C LEU A 64 12.88 -8.20 7.12
N ASP A 65 13.87 -7.83 6.33
CA ASP A 65 14.53 -6.52 6.42
C ASP A 65 13.52 -5.39 6.26
N ARG A 66 12.60 -5.53 5.33
CA ARG A 66 11.53 -4.56 5.12
C ARG A 66 10.60 -4.43 6.33
N LEU A 67 10.19 -5.55 6.92
CA LEU A 67 9.37 -5.58 8.13
C LEU A 67 10.08 -4.94 9.32
N ILE A 68 11.39 -5.17 9.47
CA ILE A 68 12.22 -4.53 10.51
C ILE A 68 12.23 -3.01 10.33
N ILE A 69 12.44 -2.52 9.11
CA ILE A 69 12.44 -1.09 8.81
C ILE A 69 11.05 -0.48 9.07
N GLU A 70 9.99 -1.15 8.67
CA GLU A 70 8.61 -0.72 8.93
C GLU A 70 8.33 -0.61 10.43
N GLU A 71 8.75 -1.61 11.22
CA GLU A 71 8.57 -1.59 12.68
C GLU A 71 9.34 -0.43 13.34
N ILE A 72 10.59 -0.19 12.94
CA ILE A 72 11.37 0.97 13.41
C ILE A 72 10.64 2.28 13.10
N GLN A 73 10.11 2.43 11.88
CA GLN A 73 9.38 3.64 11.47
C GLN A 73 8.09 3.83 12.26
N LEU A 74 7.35 2.76 12.55
CA LEU A 74 6.14 2.82 13.39
C LEU A 74 6.45 3.26 14.82
N GLN A 75 7.51 2.74 15.41
CA GLN A 75 7.96 3.17 16.72
C GLN A 75 8.45 4.64 16.72
N MET A 76 9.11 5.07 15.64
CA MET A 76 9.44 6.50 15.45
C MET A 76 8.20 7.37 15.37
N ALA A 77 7.14 6.90 14.67
CA ALA A 77 5.88 7.61 14.58
C ALA A 77 5.23 7.75 15.96
N ASP A 78 5.20 6.67 16.73
CA ASP A 78 4.61 6.67 18.07
C ASP A 78 5.34 7.64 19.01
N ARG A 79 6.67 7.57 19.04
CA ARG A 79 7.51 8.51 19.82
C ARG A 79 7.34 9.97 19.41
N ALA A 80 7.06 10.23 18.12
CA ALA A 80 6.81 11.57 17.61
C ALA A 80 5.35 12.01 17.74
N GLY A 81 4.47 11.17 18.30
CA GLY A 81 3.04 11.46 18.43
C GLY A 81 2.29 11.56 17.10
N ILE A 82 2.82 10.94 16.03
CA ILE A 82 2.19 10.95 14.71
C ILE A 82 0.94 10.07 14.73
N LYS A 83 -0.21 10.69 14.45
CA LYS A 83 -1.52 10.01 14.44
C LYS A 83 -2.27 10.34 13.16
N ILE A 84 -2.99 9.35 12.63
CA ILE A 84 -3.92 9.53 11.50
C ILE A 84 -5.33 9.61 12.08
N SER A 85 -6.05 10.70 11.75
CA SER A 85 -7.42 10.86 12.17
C SER A 85 -8.37 9.96 11.36
N ASP A 86 -9.52 9.61 11.94
CA ASP A 86 -10.53 8.84 11.22
C ASP A 86 -11.06 9.56 9.98
N SER A 87 -11.13 10.88 10.01
CA SER A 87 -11.51 11.69 8.84
C SER A 87 -10.53 11.53 7.69
N GLU A 88 -9.23 11.65 7.97
CA GLU A 88 -8.16 11.49 6.97
C GLU A 88 -8.13 10.08 6.40
N LEU A 89 -8.26 9.08 7.26
CA LEU A 89 -8.32 7.69 6.86
C LEU A 89 -9.53 7.42 5.95
N ASN A 90 -10.72 7.91 6.32
CA ASN A 90 -11.94 7.76 5.52
C ASN A 90 -11.83 8.46 4.16
N GLN A 91 -11.22 9.66 4.09
CA GLN A 91 -10.95 10.33 2.83
C GLN A 91 -10.02 9.52 1.93
N THR A 92 -8.99 8.91 2.50
CA THR A 92 -8.07 8.05 1.74
C THR A 92 -8.77 6.80 1.23
N LEU A 93 -9.55 6.13 2.07
CA LEU A 93 -10.34 4.96 1.67
C LEU A 93 -11.35 5.30 0.56
N SER A 94 -12.02 6.46 0.66
CA SER A 94 -12.93 6.93 -0.39
C SER A 94 -12.20 7.19 -1.72
N ARG A 95 -10.97 7.72 -1.69
CA ARG A 95 -10.16 7.89 -2.90
C ARG A 95 -9.76 6.55 -3.51
N VAL A 96 -9.37 5.57 -2.69
CA VAL A 96 -9.04 4.21 -3.16
C VAL A 96 -10.26 3.55 -3.80
N ALA A 97 -11.44 3.68 -3.18
CA ALA A 97 -12.69 3.19 -3.76
C ALA A 97 -13.02 3.86 -5.11
N ALA A 98 -12.89 5.19 -5.19
CA ALA A 98 -13.13 5.96 -6.41
C ALA A 98 -12.16 5.59 -7.55
N GLN A 99 -10.89 5.31 -7.26
CA GLN A 99 -9.92 4.79 -8.23
C GLN A 99 -10.36 3.45 -8.84
N ASN A 100 -11.08 2.65 -8.05
CA ASN A 100 -11.71 1.40 -8.50
C ASN A 100 -13.12 1.61 -9.11
N LYS A 101 -13.56 2.87 -9.28
CA LYS A 101 -14.88 3.25 -9.81
C LYS A 101 -16.05 2.75 -8.93
N LEU A 102 -15.82 2.65 -7.62
CA LEU A 102 -16.77 2.20 -6.63
C LEU A 102 -17.01 3.29 -5.58
N SER A 103 -18.20 3.30 -4.99
CA SER A 103 -18.43 3.97 -3.72
C SER A 103 -17.69 3.25 -2.58
N LEU A 104 -17.51 3.90 -1.43
CA LEU A 104 -16.84 3.28 -0.29
C LEU A 104 -17.57 2.02 0.20
N GLU A 105 -18.92 2.03 0.15
CA GLU A 105 -19.72 0.88 0.57
C GLU A 105 -19.63 -0.28 -0.40
N GLU A 106 -19.70 -0.03 -1.71
CA GLU A 106 -19.49 -1.06 -2.73
C GLU A 106 -18.09 -1.65 -2.65
N PHE A 107 -17.09 -0.81 -2.39
CA PHE A 107 -15.71 -1.25 -2.21
C PHE A 107 -15.56 -2.15 -0.98
N ARG A 108 -16.22 -1.82 0.13
CA ARG A 108 -16.26 -2.65 1.33
C ARG A 108 -16.87 -4.01 1.04
N ILE A 109 -18.05 -4.05 0.41
CA ILE A 109 -18.74 -5.31 0.05
C ILE A 109 -17.85 -6.16 -0.87
N LYS A 110 -17.18 -5.52 -1.85
CA LYS A 110 -16.26 -6.20 -2.75
C LYS A 110 -15.09 -6.82 -2.00
N LEU A 111 -14.41 -6.09 -1.11
CA LEU A 111 -13.32 -6.62 -0.29
C LEU A 111 -13.74 -7.84 0.52
N GLU A 112 -14.89 -7.76 1.19
CA GLU A 112 -15.43 -8.86 2.00
C GLU A 112 -15.81 -10.07 1.15
N SER A 113 -16.35 -9.86 -0.07
CA SER A 113 -16.63 -10.93 -1.02
C SER A 113 -15.37 -11.60 -1.57
N ASP A 114 -14.28 -10.85 -1.70
CA ASP A 114 -12.97 -11.34 -2.13
C ASP A 114 -12.17 -11.99 -0.96
N GLY A 115 -12.80 -12.11 0.23
CA GLY A 115 -12.21 -12.75 1.42
C GLY A 115 -11.30 -11.84 2.25
N THR A 116 -11.22 -10.55 1.93
CA THR A 116 -10.42 -9.58 2.67
C THR A 116 -11.27 -8.81 3.68
N SER A 117 -10.90 -8.85 4.96
CA SER A 117 -11.60 -8.07 5.99
C SER A 117 -11.42 -6.57 5.74
N TYR A 118 -12.52 -5.83 5.66
CA TYR A 118 -12.48 -4.36 5.55
C TYR A 118 -11.73 -3.72 6.72
N ARG A 119 -11.84 -4.28 7.92
CA ARG A 119 -11.10 -3.80 9.10
C ARG A 119 -9.58 -3.96 8.90
N SER A 120 -9.14 -5.12 8.47
CA SER A 120 -7.71 -5.38 8.19
C SER A 120 -7.18 -4.45 7.11
N PHE A 121 -7.94 -4.27 6.02
CA PHE A 121 -7.59 -3.33 4.96
C PHE A 121 -7.47 -1.88 5.49
N ARG A 122 -8.43 -1.44 6.31
CA ARG A 122 -8.41 -0.13 6.95
C ARG A 122 -7.17 0.07 7.83
N ASP A 123 -6.79 -0.95 8.60
CA ASP A 123 -5.60 -0.92 9.46
C ASP A 123 -4.31 -0.87 8.63
N THR A 124 -4.25 -1.58 7.50
CA THR A 124 -3.14 -1.51 6.53
C THR A 124 -2.99 -0.09 5.96
N ILE A 125 -4.06 0.52 5.47
CA ILE A 125 -4.03 1.89 4.94
C ILE A 125 -3.61 2.89 6.02
N LYS A 126 -4.08 2.72 7.25
CA LYS A 126 -3.66 3.57 8.37
C LYS A 126 -2.16 3.46 8.64
N LYS A 127 -1.62 2.23 8.64
CA LYS A 127 -0.20 1.96 8.79
C LYS A 127 0.61 2.63 7.68
N GLU A 128 0.20 2.50 6.43
CA GLU A 128 0.85 3.12 5.28
C GLU A 128 0.88 4.65 5.39
N LEU A 129 -0.23 5.29 5.80
CA LEU A 129 -0.29 6.72 6.00
C LEU A 129 0.66 7.20 7.10
N ILE A 130 0.80 6.44 8.19
CA ILE A 130 1.77 6.71 9.26
C ILE A 130 3.19 6.65 8.71
N LEU A 131 3.54 5.57 7.99
CA LEU A 131 4.87 5.39 7.40
C LEU A 131 5.21 6.52 6.41
N GLN A 132 4.29 6.88 5.54
CA GLN A 132 4.46 8.02 4.63
C GLN A 132 4.69 9.33 5.36
N ARG A 133 4.00 9.57 6.48
CA ARG A 133 4.16 10.78 7.29
C ARG A 133 5.52 10.85 7.96
N VAL A 134 6.01 9.72 8.49
CA VAL A 134 7.37 9.61 9.05
C VAL A 134 8.42 9.87 7.99
N GLN A 135 8.31 9.20 6.84
CA GLN A 135 9.25 9.36 5.73
C GLN A 135 9.29 10.80 5.23
N ARG A 136 8.11 11.40 4.99
CA ARG A 136 8.00 12.79 4.53
C ARG A 136 8.59 13.78 5.52
N GLY A 137 8.32 13.60 6.81
CA GLY A 137 8.87 14.47 7.85
C GLY A 137 10.39 14.32 8.02
N LYS A 138 10.94 13.10 7.89
CA LYS A 138 12.38 12.84 8.05
C LYS A 138 13.18 13.17 6.80
N VAL A 139 12.63 12.89 5.62
CA VAL A 139 13.28 13.18 4.33
C VAL A 139 13.15 14.67 4.00
N GLY A 140 11.93 15.22 4.11
CA GLY A 140 11.67 16.64 3.84
C GLY A 140 12.49 17.59 4.71
N ALA A 141 12.77 17.20 5.98
CA ALA A 141 13.64 17.99 6.86
C ALA A 141 15.14 17.95 6.48
N LYS A 142 15.54 17.05 5.56
CA LYS A 142 16.93 16.91 5.09
C LYS A 142 17.12 17.38 3.63
N ILE A 143 16.03 17.66 2.94
CA ILE A 143 16.08 18.18 1.57
C ILE A 143 16.06 19.69 1.67
N ASP A 144 17.20 20.29 1.44
CA ASP A 144 17.35 21.73 1.24
C ASP A 144 17.59 21.93 -0.27
N ILE A 145 16.59 22.43 -0.97
CA ILE A 145 16.70 22.70 -2.39
C ILE A 145 17.10 24.16 -2.54
N SER A 146 18.30 24.39 -3.00
CA SER A 146 18.80 25.73 -3.26
C SER A 146 18.08 26.39 -4.45
N GLU A 147 18.01 27.72 -4.45
CA GLU A 147 17.47 28.48 -5.59
C GLU A 147 18.19 28.12 -6.90
N GLN A 148 19.50 27.86 -6.81
CA GLN A 148 20.33 27.48 -7.97
C GLN A 148 19.87 26.09 -8.55
N GLU A 149 19.50 25.13 -7.71
CA GLU A 149 18.98 23.83 -8.17
C GLU A 149 17.61 23.99 -8.83
N ILE A 150 16.77 24.88 -8.30
CA ILE A 150 15.47 25.20 -8.91
C ILE A 150 15.69 25.85 -10.29
N GLU A 151 16.56 26.84 -10.40
CA GLU A 151 16.89 27.46 -11.69
C GLU A 151 17.49 26.48 -12.69
N ASN A 152 18.41 25.64 -12.24
CA ASN A 152 19.01 24.59 -13.06
C ASN A 152 17.95 23.62 -13.59
N PHE A 153 16.99 23.22 -12.74
CA PHE A 153 15.90 22.34 -13.15
C PHE A 153 14.98 23.02 -14.16
N ILE A 154 14.55 24.26 -13.91
CA ILE A 154 13.68 25.02 -14.82
C ILE A 154 14.32 25.18 -16.20
N ASN A 155 15.65 25.37 -16.24
CA ASN A 155 16.39 25.53 -17.50
C ASN A 155 16.80 24.21 -18.16
N SER A 156 16.63 23.08 -17.48
CA SER A 156 16.89 21.74 -18.06
C SER A 156 15.84 21.34 -19.10
N GLU A 157 16.19 20.43 -20.00
CA GLU A 157 15.23 19.86 -20.97
C GLU A 157 14.05 19.16 -20.29
N GLU A 158 14.30 18.52 -19.16
CA GLU A 158 13.27 17.85 -18.36
C GLU A 158 12.33 18.86 -17.71
N GLY A 159 12.86 19.91 -17.10
CA GLY A 159 12.08 20.98 -16.50
C GLY A 159 11.25 21.74 -17.52
N LYS A 160 11.81 22.07 -18.69
CA LYS A 160 11.08 22.68 -19.79
C LYS A 160 9.94 21.80 -20.30
N THR A 161 10.15 20.49 -20.37
CA THR A 161 9.11 19.54 -20.79
C THR A 161 7.97 19.43 -19.77
N GLN A 162 8.31 19.41 -18.48
CA GLN A 162 7.31 19.30 -17.40
C GLN A 162 6.55 20.62 -17.16
N LEU A 163 7.19 21.75 -17.37
CA LEU A 163 6.62 23.08 -17.21
C LEU A 163 6.03 23.64 -18.52
N ALA A 164 6.13 22.89 -19.62
CA ALA A 164 5.55 23.31 -20.89
C ALA A 164 4.05 23.56 -20.75
N GLU A 165 3.61 24.74 -21.18
CA GLU A 165 2.20 25.09 -21.20
C GLU A 165 1.45 24.14 -22.16
N GLN A 166 0.40 23.49 -21.66
CA GLN A 166 -0.46 22.68 -22.51
C GLN A 166 -1.49 23.57 -23.21
N TYR A 167 -1.35 23.72 -24.51
CA TYR A 167 -2.32 24.43 -25.33
C TYR A 167 -3.38 23.44 -25.83
N ASN A 168 -4.65 23.73 -25.52
CA ASN A 168 -5.78 23.03 -26.13
C ASN A 168 -6.24 23.81 -27.37
N VAL A 169 -5.79 23.41 -28.54
CA VAL A 169 -6.13 24.06 -29.81
C VAL A 169 -7.37 23.38 -30.38
N GLN A 170 -8.47 24.15 -30.50
CA GLN A 170 -9.67 23.71 -31.19
C GLN A 170 -9.80 24.52 -32.48
N HIS A 171 -10.05 23.86 -33.61
CA HIS A 171 -10.36 24.53 -34.86
C HIS A 171 -11.77 24.17 -35.33
N ILE A 172 -12.47 25.19 -35.86
CA ILE A 172 -13.80 25.02 -36.42
C ILE A 172 -13.64 25.14 -37.95
N LEU A 173 -13.97 24.08 -38.68
CA LEU A 173 -13.99 24.10 -40.13
C LEU A 173 -15.39 24.49 -40.59
N LEU A 174 -15.53 25.68 -41.19
CA LEU A 174 -16.75 26.11 -41.86
C LEU A 174 -16.61 25.84 -43.36
N SER A 175 -17.32 24.84 -43.84
CA SER A 175 -17.41 24.61 -45.31
C SER A 175 -18.48 25.52 -45.94
N VAL A 176 -18.07 26.39 -46.81
CA VAL A 176 -18.99 27.19 -47.62
C VAL A 176 -19.36 26.37 -48.87
N LYS A 177 -20.66 26.17 -49.09
CA LYS A 177 -21.11 25.54 -50.36
C LYS A 177 -20.63 26.41 -51.52
N SER A 178 -19.81 25.84 -52.41
CA SER A 178 -19.43 26.47 -53.65
C SER A 178 -20.68 26.68 -54.52
N GLY A 179 -21.17 27.90 -54.61
CA GLY A 179 -22.35 28.21 -55.40
C GLY A 179 -22.99 29.58 -55.16
N LEU A 180 -22.48 30.37 -54.21
CA LEU A 180 -22.87 31.77 -54.11
C LEU A 180 -22.05 32.58 -55.13
N LYS A 181 -22.64 32.91 -56.27
CA LYS A 181 -22.10 33.91 -57.17
C LYS A 181 -22.18 35.27 -56.46
N GLU A 182 -21.10 36.00 -56.49
CA GLU A 182 -21.09 37.43 -56.17
C GLU A 182 -22.04 38.15 -57.14
N GLU A 183 -23.01 38.84 -56.58
CA GLU A 183 -23.68 39.96 -57.24
C GLU A 183 -23.05 41.27 -56.77
#